data_e9bd4a1e0c0667d6c3439919fca6ef0d
#
_entry.id   e9bd4a1e0c0667d6c3439919fca6ef0d
#
_cell.length_a   1.000
_cell.length_b   1.000
_cell.length_c   1.000
_cell.angle_alpha   90.00
_cell.angle_beta   90.00
_cell.angle_gamma   90.00
#
_symmetry.space_group_name_H-M   'P 1'
#
loop_
_entity.id
_entity.type
_entity.pdbx_description
1 polymer ?
#
loop_
_entity_poly.entity_id
_entity_poly.type
_entity_poly.pdbx_seq_one_letter_code
_entity_poly.pdbx_strand_id
1 'polypeptide(L)'
;LNGLVTIQFSAFDNVGVEKVIPTINGVSVDTISLAPFNYNWDTLSEVEDSYHVLGGIILDNAENYFYVPPIVVYVDNFQNDISPPDGVITNPVSGQHVTGIVNFTVLTQDDQGINNVEFFINGNSVSIDTNYPFQYAWDTTVEETGSEHTLSATVSDNANHTIFLQPVLVSISN
;
A
#
# COMPACT_ATOMS: atom_id res chain seq x y z
N LEU A 1 -11.32 7.76 -7.68
CA LEU A 1 -11.91 7.77 -6.33
C LEU A 1 -10.81 7.60 -5.31
N ASN A 2 -10.87 8.30 -4.20
CA ASN A 2 -9.93 8.13 -3.11
C ASN A 2 -10.60 8.30 -1.74
N GLY A 3 -10.07 7.61 -0.71
CA GLY A 3 -10.53 7.67 0.67
C GLY A 3 -11.93 7.12 0.88
N LEU A 4 -12.67 7.71 1.81
CA LEU A 4 -14.02 7.28 2.15
C LEU A 4 -15.04 7.80 1.14
N VAL A 5 -15.58 6.91 0.31
CA VAL A 5 -16.55 7.21 -0.76
C VAL A 5 -17.93 6.74 -0.38
N THR A 6 -18.94 7.63 -0.43
CA THR A 6 -20.33 7.26 -0.22
C THR A 6 -20.99 6.85 -1.53
N ILE A 7 -21.41 5.59 -1.65
CA ILE A 7 -22.21 5.05 -2.74
C ILE A 7 -23.66 5.18 -2.35
N GLN A 8 -24.43 6.00 -3.08
CA GLN A 8 -25.84 6.26 -2.80
C GLN A 8 -26.73 5.54 -3.83
N PHE A 9 -27.71 4.79 -3.33
CA PHE A 9 -28.75 4.16 -4.15
C PHE A 9 -30.04 4.95 -4.02
N SER A 10 -30.61 5.36 -5.15
CA SER A 10 -31.96 5.92 -5.22
C SER A 10 -32.92 4.82 -5.59
N ALA A 11 -33.71 4.34 -4.62
CA ALA A 11 -34.66 3.27 -4.81
C ALA A 11 -36.05 3.68 -4.29
N PHE A 12 -37.08 3.39 -5.07
CA PHE A 12 -38.47 3.59 -4.70
C PHE A 12 -39.35 2.53 -5.37
N ASP A 13 -40.38 2.13 -4.68
CA ASP A 13 -41.34 1.14 -5.14
C ASP A 13 -42.76 1.44 -4.58
N ASN A 14 -43.81 0.97 -5.25
CA ASN A 14 -45.21 1.21 -4.85
C ASN A 14 -45.65 0.41 -3.64
N VAL A 15 -45.00 -0.71 -3.30
CA VAL A 15 -45.23 -1.54 -2.09
C VAL A 15 -44.14 -1.28 -1.04
N GLY A 16 -43.06 -0.59 -1.43
CA GLY A 16 -41.92 -0.24 -0.61
C GLY A 16 -40.68 -1.10 -0.86
N VAL A 17 -39.54 -0.46 -0.72
CA VAL A 17 -38.25 -1.13 -0.82
C VAL A 17 -37.95 -1.83 0.51
N GLU A 18 -37.68 -3.14 0.47
CA GLU A 18 -37.27 -3.91 1.63
C GLU A 18 -35.80 -3.64 1.98
N LYS A 19 -34.93 -3.76 0.96
CA LYS A 19 -33.50 -3.60 1.15
C LYS A 19 -32.74 -3.33 -0.14
N VAL A 20 -31.55 -2.76 0.00
CA VAL A 20 -30.54 -2.61 -1.05
C VAL A 20 -29.29 -3.38 -0.62
N ILE A 21 -28.75 -4.16 -1.54
CA ILE A 21 -27.52 -4.94 -1.35
C ILE A 21 -26.47 -4.40 -2.30
N PRO A 22 -25.56 -3.51 -1.86
CA PRO A 22 -24.44 -3.03 -2.66
C PRO A 22 -23.50 -4.17 -3.05
N THR A 23 -22.93 -4.09 -4.25
CA THR A 23 -21.89 -5.02 -4.70
C THR A 23 -20.68 -4.29 -5.22
N ILE A 24 -19.48 -4.81 -4.89
CA ILE A 24 -18.19 -4.38 -5.46
C ILE A 24 -17.57 -5.61 -6.12
N ASN A 25 -17.21 -5.49 -7.40
CA ASN A 25 -16.66 -6.59 -8.21
C ASN A 25 -17.56 -7.86 -8.19
N GLY A 26 -18.89 -7.66 -8.13
CA GLY A 26 -19.87 -8.73 -8.05
C GLY A 26 -20.03 -9.39 -6.67
N VAL A 27 -19.27 -8.94 -5.68
CA VAL A 27 -19.38 -9.43 -4.29
C VAL A 27 -20.28 -8.49 -3.49
N SER A 28 -21.26 -9.03 -2.74
CA SER A 28 -22.11 -8.25 -1.82
C SER A 28 -21.28 -7.76 -0.64
N VAL A 29 -21.33 -6.45 -0.39
CA VAL A 29 -20.51 -5.81 0.66
C VAL A 29 -21.31 -5.33 1.86
N ASP A 30 -22.65 -5.19 1.71
CA ASP A 30 -23.54 -4.79 2.80
C ASP A 30 -25.00 -5.18 2.49
N THR A 31 -25.90 -4.95 3.46
CA THR A 31 -27.36 -5.04 3.32
C THR A 31 -28.00 -3.88 4.05
N ILE A 32 -28.62 -2.96 3.31
CA ILE A 32 -29.18 -1.70 3.82
C ILE A 32 -30.70 -1.77 3.75
N SER A 33 -31.36 -1.80 4.91
CA SER A 33 -32.82 -1.96 5.01
C SER A 33 -33.56 -0.66 5.29
N LEU A 34 -32.87 0.45 5.43
CA LEU A 34 -33.48 1.78 5.71
C LEU A 34 -32.87 2.85 4.81
N ALA A 35 -33.74 3.70 4.26
CA ALA A 35 -33.31 4.88 3.53
C ALA A 35 -32.70 5.94 4.49
N PRO A 36 -31.70 6.72 4.05
CA PRO A 36 -31.09 6.69 2.72
C PRO A 36 -30.23 5.43 2.54
N PHE A 37 -30.33 4.81 1.35
CA PHE A 37 -29.57 3.59 1.04
C PHE A 37 -28.15 3.97 0.65
N ASN A 38 -27.30 4.26 1.64
CA ASN A 38 -25.91 4.68 1.48
C ASN A 38 -24.97 3.60 1.98
N TYR A 39 -23.99 3.26 1.18
CA TYR A 39 -22.84 2.43 1.56
C TYR A 39 -21.58 3.28 1.56
N ASN A 40 -20.82 3.26 2.65
CA ASN A 40 -19.55 3.95 2.75
C ASN A 40 -18.41 2.96 2.44
N TRP A 41 -17.76 3.19 1.31
CA TRP A 41 -16.64 2.38 0.83
C TRP A 41 -15.32 3.08 1.16
N ASP A 42 -14.45 2.40 1.90
CA ASP A 42 -13.10 2.87 2.16
C ASP A 42 -12.15 2.34 1.07
N THR A 43 -11.82 3.21 0.12
CA THR A 43 -10.93 2.85 -0.99
C THR A 43 -9.47 2.76 -0.58
N LEU A 44 -9.07 3.25 0.60
CA LEU A 44 -7.68 3.11 1.10
C LEU A 44 -7.28 1.65 1.35
N SER A 45 -8.27 0.76 1.49
CA SER A 45 -8.05 -0.69 1.61
C SER A 45 -7.96 -1.44 0.28
N GLU A 46 -8.22 -0.75 -0.83
CA GLU A 46 -8.19 -1.34 -2.17
C GLU A 46 -6.79 -1.24 -2.79
N VAL A 47 -6.59 -2.04 -3.83
CA VAL A 47 -5.35 -1.97 -4.60
C VAL A 47 -5.27 -0.62 -5.31
N GLU A 48 -4.15 0.07 -5.16
CA GLU A 48 -3.87 1.32 -5.85
C GLU A 48 -3.90 1.13 -7.38
N ASP A 49 -4.29 2.17 -8.12
CA ASP A 49 -4.37 2.14 -9.57
C ASP A 49 -5.25 1.01 -10.13
N SER A 50 -6.40 0.75 -9.48
CA SER A 50 -7.27 -0.35 -9.83
C SER A 50 -8.65 0.06 -10.31
N TYR A 51 -9.25 -0.77 -11.18
CA TYR A 51 -10.64 -0.62 -11.61
C TYR A 51 -11.57 -1.50 -10.78
N HIS A 52 -12.69 -0.93 -10.35
CA HIS A 52 -13.73 -1.63 -9.61
C HIS A 52 -15.08 -1.50 -10.30
N VAL A 53 -15.89 -2.55 -10.21
CA VAL A 53 -17.26 -2.58 -10.74
C VAL A 53 -18.23 -2.42 -9.58
N LEU A 54 -18.92 -1.28 -9.51
CA LEU A 54 -19.94 -1.00 -8.51
C LEU A 54 -21.32 -1.38 -9.06
N GLY A 55 -22.11 -2.10 -8.29
CA GLY A 55 -23.45 -2.51 -8.63
C GLY A 55 -24.32 -2.69 -7.40
N GLY A 56 -25.47 -3.31 -7.55
CA GLY A 56 -26.34 -3.63 -6.42
C GLY A 56 -27.56 -4.41 -6.82
N ILE A 57 -28.26 -4.91 -5.80
CA ILE A 57 -29.56 -5.60 -5.92
C ILE A 57 -30.53 -4.85 -5.02
N ILE A 58 -31.68 -4.47 -5.56
CA ILE A 58 -32.79 -3.86 -4.82
C ILE A 58 -33.89 -4.89 -4.70
N LEU A 59 -34.39 -5.12 -3.49
CA LEU A 59 -35.53 -5.97 -3.22
C LEU A 59 -36.68 -5.10 -2.70
N ASP A 60 -37.89 -5.40 -3.15
CA ASP A 60 -39.15 -4.85 -2.61
C ASP A 60 -39.79 -5.74 -1.54
N ASN A 61 -40.82 -5.24 -0.88
CA ASN A 61 -41.60 -6.01 0.13
C ASN A 61 -42.46 -7.14 -0.47
N ALA A 62 -42.53 -7.25 -1.81
CA ALA A 62 -43.23 -8.33 -2.52
C ALA A 62 -42.26 -9.39 -3.08
N GLU A 63 -41.00 -9.37 -2.65
CA GLU A 63 -39.91 -10.28 -3.05
C GLU A 63 -39.45 -10.14 -4.52
N ASN A 64 -39.82 -9.06 -5.23
CA ASN A 64 -39.25 -8.77 -6.52
C ASN A 64 -37.89 -8.14 -6.33
N TYR A 65 -37.01 -8.35 -7.30
CA TYR A 65 -35.65 -7.77 -7.28
C TYR A 65 -35.30 -7.08 -8.60
N PHE A 66 -34.46 -6.05 -8.47
CA PHE A 66 -33.91 -5.30 -9.58
C PHE A 66 -32.37 -5.26 -9.45
N TYR A 67 -31.68 -5.66 -10.52
CA TYR A 67 -30.24 -5.51 -10.59
C TYR A 67 -29.87 -4.11 -11.07
N VAL A 68 -29.17 -3.35 -10.23
CA VAL A 68 -28.67 -2.02 -10.59
C VAL A 68 -27.61 -2.18 -11.67
N PRO A 69 -27.74 -1.49 -12.83
CA PRO A 69 -26.72 -1.52 -13.87
C PRO A 69 -25.35 -1.15 -13.30
N PRO A 70 -24.32 -1.98 -13.54
CA PRO A 70 -23.00 -1.73 -12.96
C PRO A 70 -22.32 -0.53 -13.60
N ILE A 71 -21.51 0.17 -12.79
CA ILE A 71 -20.59 1.23 -13.26
C ILE A 71 -19.16 0.84 -12.93
N VAL A 72 -18.23 1.23 -13.80
CA VAL A 72 -16.80 1.04 -13.56
C VAL A 72 -16.23 2.34 -12.98
N VAL A 73 -15.48 2.21 -11.91
CA VAL A 73 -14.77 3.31 -11.25
C VAL A 73 -13.30 2.97 -11.14
N TYR A 74 -12.47 4.01 -11.03
CA TYR A 74 -11.04 3.89 -10.86
C TYR A 74 -10.66 4.39 -9.47
N VAL A 75 -9.90 3.60 -8.73
CA VAL A 75 -9.35 3.95 -7.43
C VAL A 75 -7.91 4.39 -7.64
N ASP A 76 -7.60 5.57 -7.12
CA ASP A 76 -6.30 6.22 -7.15
C ASP A 76 -6.26 7.12 -5.90
N ASN A 77 -5.72 6.59 -4.83
CA ASN A 77 -5.74 7.25 -3.52
C ASN A 77 -4.64 8.31 -3.39
N PHE A 78 -3.60 8.23 -4.24
CA PHE A 78 -2.41 9.07 -4.18
C PHE A 78 -2.23 9.97 -5.41
N GLN A 79 -3.29 10.17 -6.23
CA GLN A 79 -3.26 10.95 -7.48
C GLN A 79 -2.68 12.38 -7.36
N ASN A 80 -2.66 12.94 -6.17
CA ASN A 80 -2.12 14.28 -5.90
C ASN A 80 -0.71 14.24 -5.32
N ASP A 81 -0.15 13.06 -5.11
CA ASP A 81 1.24 12.94 -4.71
C ASP A 81 2.14 13.14 -5.92
N ILE A 82 2.94 14.19 -5.88
CA ILE A 82 3.93 14.54 -6.90
C ILE A 82 5.34 14.61 -6.33
N SER A 83 5.49 14.27 -5.06
CA SER A 83 6.73 14.38 -4.30
C SER A 83 7.36 13.00 -4.16
N PRO A 84 8.58 12.77 -4.64
CA PRO A 84 9.27 11.52 -4.33
C PRO A 84 9.68 11.50 -2.86
N PRO A 85 9.83 10.30 -2.25
CA PRO A 85 10.30 10.17 -0.89
C PRO A 85 11.72 10.71 -0.72
N ASP A 86 12.11 11.05 0.51
CA ASP A 86 13.49 11.38 0.89
C ASP A 86 14.01 10.34 1.88
N GLY A 87 15.32 10.15 1.93
CA GLY A 87 15.87 9.18 2.87
C GLY A 87 17.39 9.07 2.88
N VAL A 88 17.90 8.39 3.91
CA VAL A 88 19.33 8.17 4.12
C VAL A 88 19.57 6.84 4.82
N ILE A 89 20.66 6.16 4.46
CA ILE A 89 21.21 5.03 5.21
C ILE A 89 21.84 5.58 6.48
N THR A 90 21.34 5.20 7.65
CA THR A 90 21.81 5.69 8.95
C THR A 90 22.78 4.73 9.62
N ASN A 91 22.69 3.44 9.29
CA ASN A 91 23.61 2.41 9.79
C ASN A 91 23.72 1.26 8.78
N PRO A 92 24.91 0.75 8.48
CA PRO A 92 26.21 1.29 8.89
C PRO A 92 26.55 2.60 8.14
N VAL A 93 27.55 3.32 8.61
CA VAL A 93 28.06 4.52 7.90
C VAL A 93 29.21 4.14 6.97
N SER A 94 29.45 4.95 5.93
CA SER A 94 30.52 4.70 4.97
C SER A 94 31.92 4.70 5.66
N GLY A 95 32.73 3.69 5.32
CA GLY A 95 34.05 3.47 5.90
C GLY A 95 34.04 2.71 7.24
N GLN A 96 32.88 2.29 7.72
CA GLN A 96 32.79 1.52 8.96
C GLN A 96 33.35 0.10 8.79
N HIS A 97 34.07 -0.37 9.82
CA HIS A 97 34.40 -1.79 10.00
C HIS A 97 33.26 -2.46 10.74
N VAL A 98 32.71 -3.53 10.18
CA VAL A 98 31.52 -4.21 10.72
C VAL A 98 31.81 -5.67 11.07
N THR A 99 31.13 -6.19 12.09
CA THR A 99 31.26 -7.58 12.56
C THR A 99 29.94 -8.07 13.16
N GLY A 100 29.69 -9.38 13.12
CA GLY A 100 28.49 -10.00 13.70
C GLY A 100 27.21 -9.64 12.96
N ILE A 101 26.13 -9.43 13.71
CA ILE A 101 24.85 -9.00 13.13
C ILE A 101 24.83 -7.48 13.05
N VAL A 102 24.71 -6.96 11.82
CA VAL A 102 24.66 -5.53 11.53
C VAL A 102 23.22 -5.14 11.16
N ASN A 103 22.62 -4.24 11.90
CA ASN A 103 21.34 -3.67 11.49
C ASN A 103 21.55 -2.63 10.40
N PHE A 104 21.27 -2.99 9.16
CA PHE A 104 21.25 -2.05 8.05
C PHE A 104 19.94 -1.26 8.13
N THR A 105 20.03 0.03 8.46
CA THR A 105 18.88 0.88 8.82
C THR A 105 18.77 2.07 7.87
N VAL A 106 17.55 2.33 7.43
CA VAL A 106 17.19 3.49 6.60
C VAL A 106 16.23 4.38 7.37
N LEU A 107 16.53 5.67 7.41
CA LEU A 107 15.58 6.70 7.82
C LEU A 107 15.02 7.35 6.55
N THR A 108 13.71 7.38 6.44
CA THR A 108 13.01 7.92 5.28
C THR A 108 11.71 8.59 5.69
N GLN A 109 11.23 9.52 4.86
CA GLN A 109 9.97 10.23 5.02
C GLN A 109 9.37 10.59 3.67
N ASP A 110 8.05 10.75 3.68
CA ASP A 110 7.25 11.19 2.55
C ASP A 110 5.95 11.82 3.05
N ASP A 111 5.32 12.72 2.30
CA ASP A 111 4.10 13.43 2.71
C ASP A 111 2.83 12.56 2.57
N GLN A 112 2.85 11.51 1.75
CA GLN A 112 1.78 10.52 1.61
C GLN A 112 2.16 9.14 2.18
N GLY A 113 3.37 9.03 2.72
CA GLY A 113 3.88 7.85 3.41
C GLY A 113 4.70 6.91 2.55
N ILE A 114 5.47 6.07 3.23
CA ILE A 114 6.39 5.10 2.61
C ILE A 114 5.69 3.76 2.42
N ASN A 115 5.76 3.23 1.21
CA ASN A 115 5.29 1.91 0.85
C ASN A 115 6.30 0.83 1.29
N ASN A 116 7.56 0.97 0.85
CA ASN A 116 8.61 0.01 1.21
C ASN A 116 10.01 0.59 1.06
N VAL A 117 10.96 -0.13 1.70
CA VAL A 117 12.41 0.03 1.49
C VAL A 117 12.97 -1.32 1.03
N GLU A 118 13.63 -1.34 -0.13
CA GLU A 118 14.35 -2.51 -0.61
C GLU A 118 15.85 -2.33 -0.36
N PHE A 119 16.47 -3.32 0.29
CA PHE A 119 17.86 -3.34 0.72
C PHE A 119 18.70 -4.18 -0.23
N PHE A 120 19.89 -3.67 -0.56
CA PHE A 120 20.83 -4.34 -1.47
C PHE A 120 22.23 -4.44 -0.84
N ILE A 121 22.87 -5.60 -1.05
CA ILE A 121 24.28 -5.81 -0.74
C ILE A 121 25.00 -6.20 -2.03
N ASN A 122 26.02 -5.43 -2.40
CA ASN A 122 26.76 -5.62 -3.66
C ASN A 122 25.84 -5.67 -4.89
N GLY A 123 24.76 -4.88 -4.90
CA GLY A 123 23.77 -4.81 -5.97
C GLY A 123 22.76 -5.94 -6.01
N ASN A 124 22.82 -6.92 -5.08
CA ASN A 124 21.82 -7.97 -4.95
C ASN A 124 20.77 -7.58 -3.92
N SER A 125 19.51 -7.69 -4.28
CA SER A 125 18.40 -7.49 -3.34
C SER A 125 18.43 -8.56 -2.25
N VAL A 126 18.41 -8.13 -1.00
CA VAL A 126 18.49 -9.02 0.18
C VAL A 126 17.24 -8.97 1.05
N SER A 127 16.48 -7.88 1.01
CA SER A 127 15.23 -7.74 1.77
C SER A 127 14.36 -6.62 1.22
N ILE A 128 13.03 -6.75 1.39
CA ILE A 128 12.06 -5.67 1.24
C ILE A 128 11.34 -5.55 2.59
N ASP A 129 11.35 -4.34 3.16
CA ASP A 129 10.68 -4.04 4.43
C ASP A 129 9.57 -3.02 4.19
N THR A 130 8.35 -3.33 4.65
CA THR A 130 7.15 -2.50 4.51
C THR A 130 6.74 -1.85 5.83
N ASN A 131 7.54 -2.03 6.90
CA ASN A 131 7.17 -1.59 8.23
C ASN A 131 8.27 -0.75 8.87
N TYR A 132 7.88 0.42 9.38
CA TYR A 132 8.80 1.22 10.19
C TYR A 132 9.08 0.54 11.56
N PRO A 133 10.33 0.54 12.05
CA PRO A 133 11.55 1.10 11.47
C PRO A 133 12.12 0.22 10.35
N PHE A 134 12.44 0.82 9.19
CA PHE A 134 12.96 0.11 8.03
C PHE A 134 14.39 -0.37 8.27
N GLN A 135 14.57 -1.69 8.33
CA GLN A 135 15.86 -2.30 8.65
C GLN A 135 16.00 -3.73 8.13
N TYR A 136 17.24 -4.11 7.88
CA TYR A 136 17.62 -5.48 7.55
C TYR A 136 18.77 -5.93 8.47
N ALA A 137 18.62 -7.08 9.13
CA ALA A 137 19.66 -7.68 9.98
C ALA A 137 20.61 -8.51 9.11
N TRP A 138 21.77 -7.92 8.77
CA TRP A 138 22.80 -8.58 7.97
C TRP A 138 23.76 -9.36 8.86
N ASP A 139 23.85 -10.68 8.63
CA ASP A 139 24.84 -11.54 9.29
C ASP A 139 26.17 -11.49 8.54
N THR A 140 27.14 -10.73 9.07
CA THR A 140 28.46 -10.60 8.47
C THR A 140 29.41 -11.73 8.86
N THR A 141 29.02 -12.63 9.77
CA THR A 141 29.92 -13.70 10.25
C THR A 141 30.27 -14.72 9.18
N VAL A 142 29.49 -14.79 8.10
CA VAL A 142 29.71 -15.66 6.95
C VAL A 142 30.55 -15.02 5.85
N GLU A 143 30.86 -13.72 6.00
CA GLU A 143 31.66 -12.96 5.03
C GLU A 143 33.17 -13.08 5.32
N GLU A 144 33.99 -12.90 4.29
CA GLU A 144 35.45 -12.96 4.42
C GLU A 144 35.98 -11.71 5.16
N THR A 145 36.78 -11.92 6.21
CA THR A 145 37.44 -10.84 6.93
C THR A 145 38.32 -9.99 5.99
N GLY A 146 38.14 -8.67 6.03
CA GLY A 146 38.82 -7.72 5.15
C GLY A 146 38.13 -7.51 3.81
N SER A 147 37.06 -8.22 3.49
CA SER A 147 36.26 -7.92 2.30
C SER A 147 35.51 -6.60 2.42
N GLU A 148 35.28 -5.97 1.27
CA GLU A 148 34.50 -4.73 1.17
C GLU A 148 33.13 -5.00 0.56
N HIS A 149 32.09 -4.38 1.12
CA HIS A 149 30.72 -4.52 0.67
C HIS A 149 30.06 -3.14 0.48
N THR A 150 29.35 -2.99 -0.63
CA THR A 150 28.53 -1.81 -0.91
C THR A 150 27.09 -2.11 -0.48
N LEU A 151 26.57 -1.31 0.45
CA LEU A 151 25.17 -1.35 0.87
C LEU A 151 24.43 -0.21 0.20
N SER A 152 23.30 -0.51 -0.41
CA SER A 152 22.42 0.48 -1.03
C SER A 152 20.96 0.15 -0.74
N ALA A 153 20.09 1.13 -0.88
CA ALA A 153 18.66 0.92 -0.73
C ALA A 153 17.86 1.76 -1.73
N THR A 154 16.68 1.28 -2.08
CA THR A 154 15.65 2.09 -2.74
C THR A 154 14.51 2.31 -1.76
N VAL A 155 13.88 3.46 -1.87
CA VAL A 155 12.69 3.82 -1.09
C VAL A 155 11.57 4.11 -2.08
N SER A 156 10.42 3.48 -1.88
CA SER A 156 9.21 3.75 -2.66
C SER A 156 8.12 4.28 -1.73
N ASP A 157 7.42 5.35 -2.15
CA ASP A 157 6.24 5.88 -1.50
C ASP A 157 4.96 5.13 -1.91
N ASN A 158 3.82 5.55 -1.38
CA ASN A 158 2.51 4.99 -1.68
C ASN A 158 2.00 5.36 -3.09
N ALA A 159 2.55 6.37 -3.73
CA ALA A 159 2.26 6.77 -5.12
C ALA A 159 3.20 6.13 -6.15
N ASN A 160 4.08 5.21 -5.70
CA ASN A 160 5.08 4.51 -6.51
C ASN A 160 6.23 5.39 -7.04
N HIS A 161 6.46 6.58 -6.47
CA HIS A 161 7.72 7.27 -6.71
C HIS A 161 8.85 6.52 -6.00
N THR A 162 9.97 6.38 -6.67
CA THR A 162 11.11 5.62 -6.12
C THR A 162 12.39 6.41 -6.22
N ILE A 163 13.16 6.43 -5.14
CA ILE A 163 14.50 7.00 -5.09
C ILE A 163 15.56 5.95 -4.77
N PHE A 164 16.78 6.20 -5.23
CA PHE A 164 17.97 5.45 -4.82
C PHE A 164 18.74 6.24 -3.78
N LEU A 165 19.01 5.64 -2.62
CA LEU A 165 19.79 6.28 -1.59
C LEU A 165 21.28 6.23 -1.90
N GLN A 166 22.05 7.22 -1.40
CA GLN A 166 23.49 7.24 -1.52
C GLN A 166 24.09 5.98 -0.89
N PRO A 167 24.83 5.14 -1.65
CA PRO A 167 25.39 3.91 -1.11
C PRO A 167 26.46 4.17 -0.06
N VAL A 168 26.65 3.21 0.85
CA VAL A 168 27.73 3.18 1.84
C VAL A 168 28.66 2.00 1.57
N LEU A 169 29.96 2.20 1.75
CA LEU A 169 30.99 1.17 1.64
C LEU A 169 31.45 0.79 3.06
N VAL A 170 31.47 -0.49 3.36
CA VAL A 170 31.94 -1.03 4.64
C VAL A 170 32.94 -2.14 4.42
N SER A 171 33.73 -2.45 5.45
CA SER A 171 34.68 -3.58 5.44
C SER A 171 34.39 -4.53 6.61
N ILE A 172 34.61 -5.83 6.37
CA ILE A 172 34.37 -6.89 7.35
C ILE A 172 35.55 -7.01 8.31
N SER A 173 35.27 -7.15 9.60
CA SER A 173 36.30 -7.31 10.66
C SER A 173 35.95 -8.43 11.65
N ASN A 174 35.52 -9.59 11.13
CA ASN A 174 35.23 -10.78 11.93
C ASN A 174 36.48 -11.39 12.58
#